data_d64601806e2fae9f23e303f39f37be39
#
_entry.id   d64601806e2fae9f23e303f39f37be39
#
_cell.length_a   1.000
_cell.length_b   1.000
_cell.length_c   1.000
_cell.angle_alpha   90.00
_cell.angle_beta   90.00
_cell.angle_gamma   90.00
#
_symmetry.space_group_name_H-M   'P 1'
#
loop_
_entity.id
_entity.type
_entity.pdbx_description
1 polymer ?
#
loop_
_entity_poly.entity_id
_entity_poly.type
_entity_poly.pdbx_seq_one_letter_code
_entity_poly.pdbx_strand_id
1 'polypeptide(L)'
;MKIGVIGAGRIGGNAARLFAAAGHDVLLSFSRDPDRLAEQAAGLGARASSGRPRDAAQFGDVVMLSVPWSAIPDALGQAGPLDGKIVIDTTNQFAPGGVQPLPGGVTAAQYNQQRMPGARLVKSFNTLTSGFQASQAGRTPPETRVVLFLCGDDEKAKQVVAGLIEDAGFAPADLGGLADAGPMEAPRRPGSVYGEEYRPADARAAAEALRAGRYSSP
;
A
#
# COMPACT_ATOMS: atom_id res chain seq x y z
N MET A 1 -1.20 4.41 -16.29
CA MET A 1 0.12 4.65 -15.64
C MET A 1 0.92 3.36 -15.67
N LYS A 2 2.23 3.45 -15.45
CA LYS A 2 3.10 2.29 -15.24
C LYS A 2 3.28 2.05 -13.74
N ILE A 3 3.01 0.83 -13.27
CA ILE A 3 3.07 0.48 -11.85
C ILE A 3 4.00 -0.72 -11.68
N GLY A 4 5.10 -0.51 -10.96
CA GLY A 4 5.99 -1.59 -10.56
C GLY A 4 5.54 -2.17 -9.22
N VAL A 5 5.36 -3.49 -9.12
CA VAL A 5 4.95 -4.17 -7.89
C VAL A 5 6.09 -5.03 -7.37
N ILE A 6 6.66 -4.64 -6.25
CA ILE A 6 7.70 -5.40 -5.54
C ILE A 6 7.01 -6.21 -4.45
N GLY A 7 6.82 -7.51 -4.70
CA GLY A 7 6.07 -8.42 -3.86
C GLY A 7 4.71 -8.79 -4.45
N ALA A 8 4.69 -9.83 -5.29
CA ALA A 8 3.50 -10.37 -5.95
C ALA A 8 2.69 -11.33 -5.05
N GLY A 9 2.71 -11.08 -3.74
CA GLY A 9 1.96 -11.84 -2.75
C GLY A 9 0.46 -11.53 -2.76
N ARG A 10 -0.20 -11.81 -1.63
CA ARG A 10 -1.67 -11.66 -1.52
C ARG A 10 -2.15 -10.23 -1.73
N ILE A 11 -1.52 -9.22 -1.11
CA ILE A 11 -1.90 -7.80 -1.27
C ILE A 11 -1.42 -7.28 -2.62
N GLY A 12 -0.10 -7.37 -2.91
CA GLY A 12 0.47 -6.82 -4.14
C GLY A 12 -0.08 -7.48 -5.41
N GLY A 13 -0.26 -8.81 -5.40
CA GLY A 13 -0.87 -9.52 -6.53
C GLY A 13 -2.36 -9.15 -6.74
N ASN A 14 -3.13 -8.94 -5.67
CA ASN A 14 -4.51 -8.47 -5.79
C ASN A 14 -4.58 -7.03 -6.32
N ALA A 15 -3.75 -6.13 -5.79
CA ALA A 15 -3.69 -4.75 -6.27
C ALA A 15 -3.25 -4.70 -7.74
N ALA A 16 -2.25 -5.49 -8.13
CA ALA A 16 -1.81 -5.61 -9.52
C ALA A 16 -2.95 -6.02 -10.47
N ARG A 17 -3.77 -6.99 -10.05
CA ARG A 17 -4.95 -7.43 -10.81
C ARG A 17 -5.96 -6.29 -10.98
N LEU A 18 -6.24 -5.54 -9.92
CA LEU A 18 -7.17 -4.42 -9.96
C LEU A 18 -6.65 -3.29 -10.84
N PHE A 19 -5.37 -2.94 -10.74
CA PHE A 19 -4.73 -1.93 -11.57
C PHE A 19 -4.70 -2.33 -13.06
N ALA A 20 -4.35 -3.59 -13.38
CA ALA A 20 -4.38 -4.07 -14.76
C ALA A 20 -5.80 -4.03 -15.33
N ALA A 21 -6.82 -4.43 -14.56
CA ALA A 21 -8.22 -4.35 -14.94
C ALA A 21 -8.70 -2.90 -15.15
N ALA A 22 -8.15 -1.94 -14.41
CA ALA A 22 -8.41 -0.51 -14.57
C ALA A 22 -7.63 0.13 -15.74
N GLY A 23 -6.81 -0.65 -16.46
CA GLY A 23 -6.10 -0.17 -17.66
C GLY A 23 -4.69 0.36 -17.40
N HIS A 24 -4.11 0.12 -16.23
CA HIS A 24 -2.70 0.42 -15.96
C HIS A 24 -1.79 -0.68 -16.49
N ASP A 25 -0.55 -0.32 -16.85
CA ASP A 25 0.49 -1.28 -17.18
C ASP A 25 1.23 -1.68 -15.90
N VAL A 26 1.33 -2.99 -15.63
CA VAL A 26 1.84 -3.50 -14.35
C VAL A 26 3.03 -4.43 -14.57
N LEU A 27 4.10 -4.26 -13.78
CA LEU A 27 5.21 -5.19 -13.73
C LEU A 27 5.33 -5.80 -12.34
N LEU A 28 5.07 -7.11 -12.23
CA LEU A 28 5.18 -7.89 -11.00
C LEU A 28 6.62 -8.34 -10.75
N SER A 29 7.08 -8.30 -9.50
CA SER A 29 8.43 -8.72 -9.15
C SER A 29 8.55 -9.26 -7.72
N PHE A 30 9.76 -9.71 -7.34
CA PHE A 30 10.09 -10.23 -6.02
C PHE A 30 9.25 -11.45 -5.63
N SER A 31 9.49 -12.55 -6.31
CA SER A 31 8.97 -13.88 -6.00
C SER A 31 10.11 -14.88 -5.80
N ARG A 32 9.90 -15.86 -4.94
CA ARG A 32 10.81 -17.01 -4.79
C ARG A 32 10.69 -18.02 -5.94
N ASP A 33 9.63 -17.89 -6.72
CA ASP A 33 9.29 -18.74 -7.85
C ASP A 33 9.04 -17.85 -9.08
N PRO A 34 10.03 -17.68 -9.97
CA PRO A 34 9.92 -16.85 -11.16
C PRO A 34 8.89 -17.37 -12.17
N ASP A 35 8.74 -18.68 -12.30
CA ASP A 35 7.81 -19.28 -13.27
C ASP A 35 6.36 -19.01 -12.84
N ARG A 36 6.05 -19.23 -11.57
CA ARG A 36 4.76 -18.87 -11.00
C ARG A 36 4.47 -17.37 -11.11
N LEU A 37 5.49 -16.53 -10.97
CA LEU A 37 5.33 -15.08 -11.14
C LEU A 37 4.97 -14.73 -12.59
N ALA A 38 5.62 -15.38 -13.57
CA ALA A 38 5.32 -15.20 -14.98
C ALA A 38 3.89 -15.66 -15.32
N GLU A 39 3.48 -16.81 -14.82
CA GLU A 39 2.10 -17.31 -14.96
C GLU A 39 1.08 -16.35 -14.34
N GLN A 40 1.37 -15.82 -13.15
CA GLN A 40 0.51 -14.83 -12.49
C GLN A 40 0.38 -13.57 -13.35
N ALA A 41 1.47 -13.04 -13.89
CA ALA A 41 1.44 -11.88 -14.77
C ALA A 41 0.66 -12.16 -16.05
N ALA A 42 0.89 -13.30 -16.70
CA ALA A 42 0.15 -13.71 -17.90
C ALA A 42 -1.36 -13.82 -17.65
N GLY A 43 -1.77 -14.31 -16.48
CA GLY A 43 -3.17 -14.39 -16.05
C GLY A 43 -3.86 -13.03 -15.86
N LEU A 44 -3.09 -11.93 -15.76
CA LEU A 44 -3.64 -10.57 -15.67
C LEU A 44 -3.85 -9.92 -17.05
N GLY A 45 -3.43 -10.57 -18.13
CA GLY A 45 -3.61 -10.11 -19.50
C GLY A 45 -2.44 -9.26 -20.05
N ALA A 46 -2.64 -8.67 -21.23
CA ALA A 46 -1.58 -8.02 -22.01
C ALA A 46 -0.94 -6.78 -21.34
N ARG A 47 -1.56 -6.23 -20.30
CA ARG A 47 -1.04 -5.08 -19.54
C ARG A 47 -0.16 -5.46 -18.36
N ALA A 48 0.06 -6.75 -18.14
CA ALA A 48 0.89 -7.22 -17.04
C ALA A 48 2.10 -7.99 -17.56
N SER A 49 3.21 -7.82 -16.88
CA SER A 49 4.46 -8.52 -17.12
C SER A 49 5.13 -8.88 -15.79
N SER A 50 6.17 -9.71 -15.83
CA SER A 50 6.99 -10.05 -14.68
C SER A 50 8.44 -9.72 -14.92
N GLY A 51 9.20 -9.48 -13.84
CA GLY A 51 10.61 -9.17 -13.90
C GLY A 51 11.26 -9.19 -12.53
N ARG A 52 12.47 -8.65 -12.46
CA ARG A 52 13.20 -8.48 -11.19
C ARG A 52 12.75 -7.20 -10.48
N PRO A 53 13.01 -7.05 -9.17
CA PRO A 53 12.69 -5.83 -8.42
C PRO A 53 13.25 -4.55 -9.06
N ARG A 54 14.48 -4.60 -9.60
CA ARG A 54 15.07 -3.47 -10.35
C ARG A 54 14.24 -3.10 -11.58
N ASP A 55 13.77 -4.11 -12.30
CA ASP A 55 12.98 -3.88 -13.51
C ASP A 55 11.64 -3.20 -13.15
N ALA A 56 11.00 -3.63 -12.05
CA ALA A 56 9.78 -3.00 -11.53
C ALA A 56 10.02 -1.56 -11.04
N ALA A 57 11.12 -1.31 -10.33
CA ALA A 57 11.51 0.01 -9.86
C ALA A 57 11.77 0.99 -11.03
N GLN A 58 12.40 0.53 -12.10
CA GLN A 58 12.67 1.33 -13.30
C GLN A 58 11.43 1.54 -14.16
N PHE A 59 10.59 0.52 -14.29
CA PHE A 59 9.38 0.54 -15.10
C PHE A 59 8.32 1.48 -14.55
N GLY A 60 8.09 1.46 -13.20
CA GLY A 60 6.97 2.14 -12.57
C GLY A 60 7.16 3.65 -12.46
N ASP A 61 6.15 4.42 -12.84
CA ASP A 61 5.96 5.80 -12.37
C ASP A 61 5.65 5.77 -10.86
N VAL A 62 4.89 4.75 -10.44
CA VAL A 62 4.58 4.39 -9.07
C VAL A 62 5.12 2.99 -8.78
N VAL A 63 5.72 2.81 -7.60
CA VAL A 63 6.22 1.51 -7.12
C VAL A 63 5.42 1.09 -5.89
N MET A 64 4.82 -0.09 -5.93
CA MET A 64 4.14 -0.67 -4.76
C MET A 64 5.08 -1.64 -4.04
N LEU A 65 5.41 -1.35 -2.78
CA LEU A 65 6.17 -2.22 -1.89
C LEU A 65 5.21 -3.08 -1.07
N SER A 66 5.15 -4.38 -1.39
CA SER A 66 4.16 -5.32 -0.83
C SER A 66 4.79 -6.65 -0.42
N VAL A 67 5.83 -6.58 0.37
CA VAL A 67 6.60 -7.73 0.88
C VAL A 67 6.41 -7.91 2.38
N PRO A 68 6.70 -9.08 2.97
CA PRO A 68 6.80 -9.21 4.42
C PRO A 68 7.80 -8.22 5.01
N TRP A 69 7.54 -7.73 6.22
CA TRP A 69 8.39 -6.73 6.89
C TRP A 69 9.88 -7.10 6.92
N SER A 70 10.16 -8.37 7.25
CA SER A 70 11.53 -8.88 7.29
C SER A 70 12.23 -8.94 5.93
N ALA A 71 11.47 -8.94 4.82
CA ALA A 71 12.00 -9.01 3.47
C ALA A 71 12.26 -7.62 2.85
N ILE A 72 11.86 -6.53 3.52
CA ILE A 72 12.01 -5.16 2.98
C ILE A 72 13.46 -4.83 2.64
N PRO A 73 14.46 -5.08 3.52
CA PRO A 73 15.85 -4.76 3.19
C PRO A 73 16.36 -5.48 1.94
N ASP A 74 16.04 -6.75 1.78
CA ASP A 74 16.41 -7.54 0.60
C ASP A 74 15.70 -7.04 -0.66
N ALA A 75 14.38 -6.78 -0.57
CA ALA A 75 13.59 -6.26 -1.68
C ALA A 75 14.11 -4.91 -2.18
N LEU A 76 14.44 -3.99 -1.27
CA LEU A 76 15.00 -2.68 -1.60
C LEU A 76 16.43 -2.80 -2.15
N GLY A 77 17.26 -3.69 -1.60
CA GLY A 77 18.59 -3.98 -2.13
C GLY A 77 18.57 -4.45 -3.58
N GLN A 78 17.59 -5.28 -3.93
CA GLN A 78 17.38 -5.76 -5.31
C GLN A 78 16.73 -4.70 -6.22
N ALA A 79 15.88 -3.85 -5.69
CA ALA A 79 15.23 -2.78 -6.46
C ALA A 79 16.20 -1.66 -6.85
N GLY A 80 17.13 -1.34 -5.96
CA GLY A 80 18.00 -0.18 -6.09
C GLY A 80 17.32 1.12 -5.65
N PRO A 81 17.89 2.30 -6.00
CA PRO A 81 17.37 3.60 -5.59
C PRO A 81 15.94 3.86 -6.10
N LEU A 82 15.12 4.46 -5.24
CA LEU A 82 13.75 4.87 -5.53
C LEU A 82 13.55 6.38 -5.48
N ASP A 83 14.64 7.14 -5.64
CA ASP A 83 14.63 8.60 -5.56
C ASP A 83 13.63 9.21 -6.55
N GLY A 84 12.81 10.12 -6.06
CA GLY A 84 11.74 10.78 -6.83
C GLY A 84 10.55 9.91 -7.18
N LYS A 85 10.60 8.58 -6.95
CA LYS A 85 9.47 7.69 -7.20
C LYS A 85 8.39 7.86 -6.13
N ILE A 86 7.14 7.75 -6.56
CA ILE A 86 6.02 7.54 -5.62
C ILE A 86 6.06 6.08 -5.19
N VAL A 87 6.13 5.85 -3.87
CA VAL A 87 6.14 4.48 -3.33
C VAL A 87 4.88 4.26 -2.49
N ILE A 88 4.05 3.29 -2.88
CA ILE A 88 2.93 2.82 -2.06
C ILE A 88 3.47 1.76 -1.10
N ASP A 89 3.50 2.05 0.20
CA ASP A 89 3.88 1.09 1.24
C ASP A 89 2.66 0.38 1.80
N THR A 90 2.53 -0.92 1.53
CA THR A 90 1.43 -1.76 2.01
C THR A 90 1.80 -2.60 3.23
N THR A 91 3.00 -2.40 3.78
CA THR A 91 3.55 -3.29 4.80
C THR A 91 3.08 -2.94 6.20
N ASN A 92 3.13 -3.90 7.09
CA ASN A 92 3.02 -3.72 8.54
C ASN A 92 4.17 -4.47 9.21
N GLN A 93 4.61 -3.99 10.39
CA GLN A 93 5.78 -4.51 11.09
C GLN A 93 5.54 -5.86 11.79
N PHE A 94 5.02 -6.84 11.05
CA PHE A 94 4.86 -8.20 11.53
C PHE A 94 6.19 -8.96 11.57
N ALA A 95 6.45 -9.61 12.72
CA ALA A 95 7.59 -10.48 12.93
C ALA A 95 7.13 -11.80 13.58
N PRO A 96 7.98 -12.83 13.65
CA PRO A 96 7.70 -13.98 14.49
C PRO A 96 7.39 -13.54 15.92
N GLY A 97 6.21 -13.91 16.44
CA GLY A 97 5.77 -13.50 17.77
C GLY A 97 4.87 -12.26 17.81
N GLY A 98 4.58 -11.63 16.68
CA GLY A 98 3.60 -10.54 16.61
C GLY A 98 4.09 -9.27 15.91
N VAL A 99 3.61 -8.11 16.37
CA VAL A 99 4.01 -6.82 15.83
C VAL A 99 5.32 -6.37 16.46
N GLN A 100 6.31 -6.06 15.64
CA GLN A 100 7.63 -5.63 16.08
C GLN A 100 7.59 -4.16 16.55
N PRO A 101 8.02 -3.84 17.78
CA PRO A 101 8.18 -2.45 18.21
C PRO A 101 9.29 -1.78 17.39
N LEU A 102 9.10 -0.52 17.07
CA LEU A 102 10.07 0.29 16.34
C LEU A 102 10.81 1.25 17.27
N PRO A 103 12.09 1.52 17.03
CA PRO A 103 12.86 2.45 17.86
C PRO A 103 12.34 3.88 17.72
N GLY A 104 12.40 4.64 18.82
CA GLY A 104 12.09 6.07 18.79
C GLY A 104 10.62 6.45 18.68
N GLY A 105 9.69 5.48 18.79
CA GLY A 105 8.25 5.76 18.75
C GLY A 105 7.74 6.24 17.37
N VAL A 106 8.53 6.02 16.32
CA VAL A 106 8.13 6.38 14.95
C VAL A 106 7.10 5.39 14.39
N THR A 107 6.29 5.84 13.44
CA THR A 107 5.38 4.95 12.69
C THR A 107 6.15 4.02 11.76
N ALA A 108 5.55 2.89 11.36
CA ALA A 108 6.18 2.00 10.39
C ALA A 108 6.37 2.71 9.03
N ALA A 109 5.49 3.62 8.69
CA ALA A 109 5.61 4.46 7.50
C ALA A 109 6.86 5.37 7.56
N GLN A 110 7.06 6.08 8.67
CA GLN A 110 8.27 6.90 8.88
C GLN A 110 9.55 6.05 8.87
N TYR A 111 9.51 4.87 9.49
CA TYR A 111 10.63 3.95 9.50
C TYR A 111 10.99 3.45 8.10
N ASN A 112 9.99 3.16 7.26
CA ASN A 112 10.23 2.77 5.88
C ASN A 112 10.68 3.95 5.00
N GLN A 113 10.21 5.17 5.27
CA GLN A 113 10.73 6.37 4.60
C GLN A 113 12.24 6.55 4.81
N GLN A 114 12.75 6.24 6.01
CA GLN A 114 14.19 6.28 6.29
C GLN A 114 14.98 5.23 5.48
N ARG A 115 14.35 4.09 5.13
CA ARG A 115 14.95 3.04 4.28
C ARG A 115 14.97 3.41 2.80
N MET A 116 14.17 4.38 2.40
CA MET A 116 14.00 4.83 1.01
C MET A 116 14.18 6.36 0.93
N PRO A 117 15.40 6.87 1.23
CA PRO A 117 15.65 8.30 1.15
C PRO A 117 15.39 8.79 -0.28
N GLY A 118 14.73 9.94 -0.41
CA GLY A 118 14.37 10.51 -1.72
C GLY A 118 13.09 9.95 -2.34
N ALA A 119 12.52 8.84 -1.86
CA ALA A 119 11.23 8.36 -2.30
C ALA A 119 10.10 9.24 -1.73
N ARG A 120 9.00 9.35 -2.48
CA ARG A 120 7.75 10.03 -2.09
C ARG A 120 6.78 8.98 -1.58
N LEU A 121 6.95 8.58 -0.30
CA LEU A 121 6.22 7.45 0.27
C LEU A 121 4.78 7.82 0.63
N VAL A 122 3.86 6.93 0.27
CA VAL A 122 2.46 6.95 0.69
C VAL A 122 2.09 5.60 1.28
N LYS A 123 1.73 5.57 2.56
CA LYS A 123 1.21 4.39 3.24
C LYS A 123 -0.22 4.15 2.83
N SER A 124 -0.56 2.97 2.30
CA SER A 124 -1.92 2.58 1.95
C SER A 124 -2.05 1.08 1.68
N PHE A 125 -3.26 0.57 1.42
CA PHE A 125 -3.58 -0.85 1.16
C PHE A 125 -3.21 -1.81 2.31
N ASN A 126 -2.82 -1.32 3.47
CA ASN A 126 -2.31 -2.09 4.60
C ASN A 126 -3.36 -2.38 5.70
N THR A 127 -4.53 -1.72 5.67
CA THR A 127 -5.50 -1.76 6.76
C THR A 127 -6.43 -2.97 6.74
N LEU A 128 -6.68 -3.54 5.57
CA LEU A 128 -7.62 -4.64 5.35
C LEU A 128 -6.94 -5.87 4.77
N THR A 129 -7.49 -7.05 5.06
CA THR A 129 -6.95 -8.30 4.51
C THR A 129 -7.10 -8.37 2.99
N SER A 130 -6.21 -9.11 2.34
CA SER A 130 -6.25 -9.30 0.88
C SER A 130 -7.55 -9.94 0.39
N GLY A 131 -8.07 -10.92 1.14
CA GLY A 131 -9.33 -11.59 0.79
C GLY A 131 -10.51 -10.62 0.84
N PHE A 132 -10.55 -9.75 1.86
CA PHE A 132 -11.57 -8.73 1.96
C PHE A 132 -11.44 -7.71 0.82
N GLN A 133 -10.25 -7.19 0.56
CA GLN A 133 -10.04 -6.28 -0.58
C GLN A 133 -10.45 -6.91 -1.91
N ALA A 134 -10.10 -8.19 -2.14
CA ALA A 134 -10.46 -8.89 -3.38
C ALA A 134 -11.98 -9.03 -3.58
N SER A 135 -12.74 -9.24 -2.50
CA SER A 135 -14.19 -9.43 -2.54
C SER A 135 -15.00 -8.14 -2.53
N GLN A 136 -14.40 -7.01 -2.12
CA GLN A 136 -15.11 -5.75 -1.89
C GLN A 136 -14.80 -4.65 -2.90
N ALA A 137 -13.84 -4.87 -3.79
CA ALA A 137 -13.51 -3.90 -4.84
C ALA A 137 -14.69 -3.66 -5.81
N GLY A 138 -14.87 -2.42 -6.24
CA GLY A 138 -15.81 -2.06 -7.29
C GLY A 138 -17.28 -1.99 -6.88
N ARG A 139 -17.59 -1.85 -5.60
CA ARG A 139 -18.98 -1.66 -5.14
C ARG A 139 -19.63 -0.43 -5.77
N THR A 140 -20.90 -0.56 -6.10
CA THR A 140 -21.73 0.49 -6.67
C THR A 140 -23.03 0.62 -5.86
N PRO A 141 -23.55 1.82 -5.65
CA PRO A 141 -22.99 3.11 -6.09
C PRO A 141 -21.73 3.52 -5.30
N PRO A 142 -20.98 4.56 -5.73
CA PRO A 142 -19.67 4.91 -5.15
C PRO A 142 -19.65 5.15 -3.64
N GLU A 143 -20.72 5.67 -3.06
CA GLU A 143 -20.87 5.87 -1.61
C GLU A 143 -20.87 4.58 -0.79
N THR A 144 -21.08 3.43 -1.45
CA THR A 144 -21.01 2.10 -0.82
C THR A 144 -19.62 1.46 -0.89
N ARG A 145 -18.65 2.11 -1.56
CA ARG A 145 -17.29 1.59 -1.68
C ARG A 145 -16.63 1.48 -0.31
N VAL A 146 -15.81 0.45 -0.17
CA VAL A 146 -14.94 0.34 1.00
C VAL A 146 -13.86 1.39 0.92
N VAL A 147 -13.50 1.96 2.07
CA VAL A 147 -12.45 2.97 2.16
C VAL A 147 -11.09 2.31 2.36
N LEU A 148 -10.09 2.77 1.60
CA LEU A 148 -8.68 2.55 1.89
C LEU A 148 -8.08 3.89 2.36
N PHE A 149 -7.54 3.87 3.57
CA PHE A 149 -6.86 5.03 4.14
C PHE A 149 -5.47 5.21 3.53
N LEU A 150 -5.00 6.46 3.51
CA LEU A 150 -3.65 6.80 3.07
C LEU A 150 -3.02 7.88 3.97
N CYS A 151 -1.70 7.83 4.08
CA CYS A 151 -0.85 8.84 4.73
C CYS A 151 0.38 9.11 3.87
N GLY A 152 0.86 10.34 3.83
CA GLY A 152 2.08 10.71 3.12
C GLY A 152 2.41 12.19 3.29
N ASP A 153 3.69 12.53 3.21
CA ASP A 153 4.14 13.92 3.40
C ASP A 153 4.13 14.73 2.09
N ASP A 154 3.97 14.09 0.94
CA ASP A 154 3.89 14.72 -0.38
C ASP A 154 2.45 14.71 -0.90
N GLU A 155 1.82 15.88 -0.95
CA GLU A 155 0.43 16.05 -1.38
C GLU A 155 0.17 15.54 -2.82
N LYS A 156 1.12 15.75 -3.73
CA LYS A 156 0.98 15.28 -5.13
C LYS A 156 1.06 13.76 -5.20
N ALA A 157 1.92 13.14 -4.40
CA ALA A 157 2.00 11.68 -4.32
C ALA A 157 0.71 11.11 -3.72
N LYS A 158 0.15 11.72 -2.67
CA LYS A 158 -1.14 11.31 -2.09
C LYS A 158 -2.28 11.40 -3.11
N GLN A 159 -2.35 12.46 -3.91
CA GLN A 159 -3.35 12.60 -4.96
C GLN A 159 -3.25 11.49 -6.02
N VAL A 160 -2.03 11.15 -6.45
CA VAL A 160 -1.82 10.04 -7.39
C VAL A 160 -2.28 8.71 -6.79
N VAL A 161 -1.92 8.44 -5.52
CA VAL A 161 -2.32 7.19 -4.85
C VAL A 161 -3.82 7.16 -4.58
N ALA A 162 -4.45 8.29 -4.26
CA ALA A 162 -5.91 8.38 -4.13
C ALA A 162 -6.62 8.00 -5.44
N GLY A 163 -6.15 8.50 -6.58
CA GLY A 163 -6.67 8.08 -7.89
C GLY A 163 -6.51 6.58 -8.15
N LEU A 164 -5.36 6.01 -7.79
CA LEU A 164 -5.14 4.55 -7.91
C LEU A 164 -6.04 3.72 -6.97
N ILE A 165 -6.38 4.26 -5.80
CA ILE A 165 -7.37 3.63 -4.90
C ILE A 165 -8.75 3.63 -5.57
N GLU A 166 -9.15 4.73 -6.21
CA GLU A 166 -10.42 4.84 -6.94
C GLU A 166 -10.47 3.90 -8.14
N ASP A 167 -9.39 3.84 -8.92
CA ASP A 167 -9.24 2.94 -10.06
C ASP A 167 -9.29 1.46 -9.64
N ALA A 168 -8.76 1.13 -8.45
CA ALA A 168 -8.88 -0.19 -7.84
C ALA A 168 -10.29 -0.50 -7.30
N GLY A 169 -11.23 0.45 -7.40
CA GLY A 169 -12.64 0.26 -7.01
C GLY A 169 -12.93 0.53 -5.52
N PHE A 170 -12.08 1.27 -4.84
CA PHE A 170 -12.23 1.71 -3.45
C PHE A 170 -12.49 3.21 -3.34
N ALA A 171 -12.69 3.71 -2.13
CA ALA A 171 -12.72 5.14 -1.85
C ALA A 171 -11.49 5.55 -1.03
N PRO A 172 -10.75 6.60 -1.39
CA PRO A 172 -9.62 7.07 -0.60
C PRO A 172 -10.07 7.90 0.60
N ALA A 173 -9.33 7.81 1.72
CA ALA A 173 -9.44 8.74 2.84
C ALA A 173 -8.06 9.09 3.39
N ASP A 174 -7.73 10.37 3.36
CA ASP A 174 -6.44 10.90 3.79
C ASP A 174 -6.42 11.15 5.31
N LEU A 175 -5.46 10.56 6.01
CA LEU A 175 -5.25 10.74 7.45
C LEU A 175 -4.17 11.78 7.78
N GLY A 176 -3.41 12.27 6.78
CA GLY A 176 -2.36 13.26 7.00
C GLY A 176 -0.97 12.80 6.55
N GLY A 177 0.05 13.18 7.31
CA GLY A 177 1.44 12.86 7.05
C GLY A 177 1.84 11.44 7.48
N LEU A 178 3.09 11.05 7.21
CA LEU A 178 3.61 9.74 7.65
C LEU A 178 3.64 9.60 9.18
N ALA A 179 3.73 10.70 9.91
CA ALA A 179 3.63 10.71 11.38
C ALA A 179 2.23 10.33 11.88
N ASP A 180 1.20 10.54 11.05
CA ASP A 180 -0.20 10.25 11.38
C ASP A 180 -0.60 8.81 11.01
N ALA A 181 0.32 7.98 10.53
CA ALA A 181 0.04 6.63 10.06
C ALA A 181 -0.28 5.62 11.18
N GLY A 182 0.04 5.92 12.44
CA GLY A 182 -0.15 5.00 13.57
C GLY A 182 -1.52 4.33 13.66
N PRO A 183 -2.64 5.06 13.51
CA PRO A 183 -3.98 4.48 13.52
C PRO A 183 -4.27 3.48 12.40
N MET A 184 -3.57 3.54 11.27
CA MET A 184 -3.74 2.62 10.16
C MET A 184 -2.72 1.48 10.15
N GLU A 185 -1.85 1.38 11.15
CA GLU A 185 -0.81 0.35 11.28
C GLU A 185 -1.19 -0.70 12.32
N ALA A 186 -0.67 -1.93 12.13
CA ALA A 186 -0.83 -3.00 13.11
C ALA A 186 -0.12 -2.67 14.45
N PRO A 187 -0.63 -3.20 15.57
CA PRO A 187 -1.82 -4.03 15.72
C PRO A 187 -3.12 -3.22 15.75
N ARG A 188 -4.25 -3.91 15.59
CA ARG A 188 -5.58 -3.30 15.81
C ARG A 188 -5.68 -2.78 17.25
N ARG A 189 -6.15 -1.54 17.41
CA ARG A 189 -6.30 -0.86 18.69
C ARG A 189 -7.66 -0.15 18.75
N PRO A 190 -8.22 0.09 19.94
CA PRO A 190 -9.44 0.91 20.05
C PRO A 190 -9.25 2.26 19.38
N GLY A 191 -10.20 2.65 18.53
CA GLY A 191 -10.14 3.91 17.78
C GLY A 191 -9.23 3.92 16.56
N SER A 192 -8.46 2.83 16.28
CA SER A 192 -7.69 2.71 15.04
C SER A 192 -8.60 2.39 13.86
N VAL A 193 -8.12 2.70 12.65
CA VAL A 193 -8.78 2.28 11.40
C VAL A 193 -8.22 0.97 10.86
N TYR A 194 -7.17 0.43 11.49
CA TYR A 194 -6.58 -0.85 11.10
C TYR A 194 -7.52 -2.02 11.42
N GLY A 195 -7.86 -2.80 10.41
CA GLY A 195 -8.76 -3.95 10.53
C GLY A 195 -10.25 -3.59 10.58
N GLU A 196 -10.60 -2.31 10.35
CA GLU A 196 -11.99 -1.83 10.36
C GLU A 196 -12.46 -1.50 8.95
N GLU A 197 -13.72 -1.83 8.67
CA GLU A 197 -14.39 -1.45 7.42
C GLU A 197 -15.06 -0.08 7.57
N TYR A 198 -14.76 0.82 6.64
CA TYR A 198 -15.38 2.13 6.56
C TYR A 198 -16.06 2.38 5.22
N ARG A 199 -17.10 3.22 5.24
CA ARG A 199 -17.70 3.85 4.07
C ARG A 199 -17.26 5.33 4.00
N PRO A 200 -17.37 5.98 2.83
CA PRO A 200 -16.86 7.35 2.67
C PRO A 200 -17.35 8.35 3.71
N ALA A 201 -18.62 8.29 4.11
CA ALA A 201 -19.18 9.19 5.12
C ALA A 201 -18.52 8.98 6.50
N ASP A 202 -18.44 7.72 6.96
CA ASP A 202 -17.86 7.37 8.26
C ASP A 202 -16.34 7.59 8.30
N ALA A 203 -15.66 7.32 7.18
CA ALA A 203 -14.21 7.52 7.05
C ALA A 203 -13.83 9.00 7.16
N ARG A 204 -14.66 9.91 6.64
CA ARG A 204 -14.43 11.36 6.78
C ARG A 204 -14.49 11.77 8.25
N ALA A 205 -15.52 11.35 8.97
CA ALA A 205 -15.65 11.64 10.40
C ALA A 205 -14.50 11.03 11.23
N ALA A 206 -14.07 9.79 10.90
CA ALA A 206 -12.93 9.14 11.53
C ALA A 206 -11.62 9.91 11.27
N ALA A 207 -11.35 10.29 10.02
CA ALA A 207 -10.16 11.06 9.65
C ALA A 207 -10.11 12.43 10.37
N GLU A 208 -11.24 13.14 10.48
CA GLU A 208 -11.33 14.39 11.23
C GLU A 208 -11.07 14.18 12.72
N ALA A 209 -11.62 13.11 13.31
CA ALA A 209 -11.39 12.78 14.71
C ALA A 209 -9.92 12.45 15.01
N LEU A 210 -9.27 11.70 14.12
CA LEU A 210 -7.86 11.33 14.23
C LEU A 210 -6.95 12.56 14.13
N ARG A 211 -7.16 13.42 13.13
CA ARG A 211 -6.40 14.67 12.97
C ARG A 211 -6.60 15.65 14.13
N ALA A 212 -7.74 15.62 14.80
CA ALA A 212 -8.01 16.43 15.99
C ALA A 212 -7.39 15.85 17.28
N GLY A 213 -6.55 14.80 17.20
CA GLY A 213 -5.90 14.19 18.36
C GLY A 213 -6.83 13.43 19.29
N ARG A 214 -8.04 13.10 18.84
CA ARG A 214 -9.01 12.30 19.62
C ARG A 214 -8.71 10.79 19.58
N TYR A 215 -7.59 10.43 19.01
CA TYR A 215 -7.01 9.09 19.09
C TYR A 215 -5.92 9.12 20.17
N SER A 216 -6.17 8.44 21.29
CA SER A 216 -5.12 8.20 22.28
C SER A 216 -4.25 7.03 21.77
N SER A 217 -3.03 7.34 21.35
CA SER A 217 -1.99 6.32 21.24
C SER A 217 -1.77 5.71 22.62
N PRO A 218 -1.63 4.40 22.78
CA PRO A 218 -1.36 3.77 24.07
C PRO A 218 0.00 4.18 24.61
#